data_7836bb9df0adb0b7e93b259961766bd9
#
_entry.id   7836bb9df0adb0b7e93b259961766bd9
#
_cell.length_a   1.000
_cell.length_b   1.000
_cell.length_c   1.000
_cell.angle_alpha   90.00
_cell.angle_beta   90.00
_cell.angle_gamma   90.00
#
_symmetry.space_group_name_H-M   'P 1'
#
loop_
_entity.id
_entity.type
_entity.pdbx_description
1 polymer ?
#
loop_
_entity_poly.entity_id
_entity_poly.type
_entity_poly.pdbx_seq_one_letter_code
_entity_poly.pdbx_strand_id
1 'polypeptide(L)'
;MPLPALLKTLVEKKVGDFCKKRVPTHVLDKLNLSYKIRGNSITIFENRAPWHPDMREWTSMAIAQLRYDEKTGKWTLYCADRNDKWHEYYDMEPTKNIDKILVEIDEDPTGIFWG
;
A
#
# COMPACT_ATOMS: atom_id res chain seq x y z
N MET A 1 -18.21 -1.03 4.32
CA MET A 1 -18.57 -2.45 4.19
C MET A 1 -17.33 -3.28 3.98
N PRO A 2 -17.24 -4.50 4.54
CA PRO A 2 -16.06 -5.33 4.31
C PRO A 2 -15.98 -5.82 2.88
N LEU A 3 -14.77 -6.18 2.44
CA LEU A 3 -14.57 -6.74 1.12
C LEU A 3 -15.28 -8.09 0.97
N PRO A 4 -15.86 -8.40 -0.20
CA PRO A 4 -16.36 -9.74 -0.47
C PRO A 4 -15.26 -10.79 -0.26
N ALA A 5 -15.62 -11.96 0.26
CA ALA A 5 -14.65 -12.98 0.65
C ALA A 5 -13.68 -13.39 -0.47
N LEU A 6 -14.19 -13.60 -1.69
CA LEU A 6 -13.35 -13.99 -2.82
C LEU A 6 -12.39 -12.88 -3.21
N LEU A 7 -12.86 -11.64 -3.19
CA LEU A 7 -12.04 -10.48 -3.50
C LEU A 7 -10.96 -10.28 -2.44
N LYS A 8 -11.31 -10.48 -1.18
CA LYS A 8 -10.36 -10.38 -0.07
C LYS A 8 -9.20 -11.37 -0.24
N THR A 9 -9.50 -12.62 -0.61
CA THR A 9 -8.48 -13.63 -0.86
C THR A 9 -7.55 -13.23 -1.99
N LEU A 10 -8.10 -12.73 -3.09
CA LEU A 10 -7.31 -12.26 -4.24
C LEU A 10 -6.41 -11.09 -3.84
N VAL A 11 -6.94 -10.14 -3.09
CA VAL A 11 -6.21 -8.96 -2.63
C VAL A 11 -5.06 -9.36 -1.71
N GLU A 12 -5.32 -10.25 -0.74
CA GLU A 12 -4.29 -10.71 0.18
C GLU A 12 -3.11 -11.33 -0.57
N LYS A 13 -3.40 -12.10 -1.62
CA LYS A 13 -2.35 -12.69 -2.44
C LYS A 13 -1.58 -11.63 -3.22
N LYS A 14 -2.28 -10.76 -3.94
CA LYS A 14 -1.63 -9.78 -4.83
C LYS A 14 -0.87 -8.72 -4.06
N VAL A 15 -1.45 -8.16 -3.03
CA VAL A 15 -0.80 -7.13 -2.20
C VAL A 15 0.32 -7.76 -1.38
N GLY A 16 0.10 -8.96 -0.83
CA GLY A 16 1.13 -9.70 -0.12
C GLY A 16 2.35 -9.99 -0.99
N ASP A 17 2.13 -10.45 -2.22
CA ASP A 17 3.23 -10.70 -3.17
C ASP A 17 3.96 -9.40 -3.53
N PHE A 18 3.21 -8.32 -3.73
CA PHE A 18 3.81 -7.01 -3.99
C PHE A 18 4.74 -6.59 -2.85
N CYS A 19 4.28 -6.73 -1.60
CA CYS A 19 5.08 -6.36 -0.44
C CYS A 19 6.35 -7.20 -0.33
N LYS A 20 6.27 -8.48 -0.68
CA LYS A 20 7.44 -9.38 -0.63
C LYS A 20 8.46 -9.08 -1.74
N LYS A 21 7.97 -8.82 -2.94
CA LYS A 21 8.84 -8.63 -4.12
C LYS A 21 9.47 -7.24 -4.19
N ARG A 22 8.81 -6.24 -3.62
CA ARG A 22 9.26 -4.85 -3.71
C ARG A 22 10.57 -4.63 -2.98
N VAL A 23 10.85 -5.38 -1.92
CA VAL A 23 12.04 -5.21 -1.09
C VAL A 23 12.98 -6.39 -1.29
N PRO A 24 14.26 -6.13 -1.66
CA PRO A 24 15.26 -7.21 -1.78
C PRO A 24 15.46 -7.94 -0.46
N THR A 25 15.65 -9.26 -0.52
CA THR A 25 15.78 -10.10 0.68
C THR A 25 16.92 -9.68 1.58
N HIS A 26 18.00 -9.18 1.01
CA HIS A 26 19.20 -8.80 1.79
C HIS A 26 19.00 -7.54 2.66
N VAL A 27 17.90 -6.80 2.48
CA VAL A 27 17.61 -5.61 3.30
C VAL A 27 16.37 -5.79 4.18
N LEU A 28 15.75 -6.98 4.21
CA LEU A 28 14.54 -7.22 4.99
C LEU A 28 14.72 -7.04 6.49
N ASP A 29 15.95 -7.15 7.00
CA ASP A 29 16.27 -6.87 8.39
C ASP A 29 16.23 -5.37 8.73
N LYS A 30 16.22 -4.51 7.70
CA LYS A 30 16.23 -3.05 7.88
C LYS A 30 14.99 -2.37 7.34
N LEU A 31 14.34 -2.99 6.35
CA LEU A 31 13.21 -2.41 5.65
C LEU A 31 12.28 -3.51 5.15
N ASN A 32 11.01 -3.38 5.41
CA ASN A 32 10.02 -4.27 4.80
C ASN A 32 8.71 -3.53 4.54
N LEU A 33 7.84 -4.15 3.76
CA LEU A 33 6.52 -3.65 3.50
C LEU A 33 5.48 -4.59 4.12
N SER A 34 4.40 -4.01 4.60
CA SER A 34 3.26 -4.76 5.10
C SER A 34 1.98 -4.09 4.63
N TYR A 35 0.85 -4.76 4.86
CA TYR A 35 -0.44 -4.18 4.53
C TYR A 35 -1.46 -4.54 5.59
N LYS A 36 -2.52 -3.73 5.68
CA LYS A 36 -3.67 -4.02 6.53
C LYS A 36 -4.94 -3.80 5.75
N ILE A 37 -5.90 -4.71 5.94
CA ILE A 37 -7.23 -4.58 5.36
C ILE A 37 -8.17 -4.12 6.48
N ARG A 38 -8.89 -3.03 6.20
CA ARG A 38 -9.88 -2.50 7.14
C ARG A 38 -11.12 -2.10 6.35
N GLY A 39 -12.22 -2.83 6.58
CA GLY A 39 -13.44 -2.62 5.80
C GLY A 39 -13.16 -2.87 4.32
N ASN A 40 -13.40 -1.87 3.49
CA ASN A 40 -13.17 -1.93 2.05
C ASN A 40 -11.86 -1.27 1.61
N SER A 41 -10.96 -0.98 2.54
CA SER A 41 -9.71 -0.33 2.21
C SER A 41 -8.51 -1.20 2.59
N ILE A 42 -7.42 -1.03 1.83
CA ILE A 42 -6.15 -1.70 2.05
C ILE A 42 -5.09 -0.63 2.15
N THR A 43 -4.36 -0.62 3.25
CA THR A 43 -3.27 0.34 3.47
C THR A 43 -1.93 -0.39 3.40
N ILE A 44 -1.01 0.14 2.60
CA ILE A 44 0.35 -0.40 2.48
C ILE A 44 1.27 0.46 3.34
N PHE A 45 2.11 -0.20 4.14
CA PHE A 45 3.04 0.45 5.06
C PHE A 45 4.48 0.12 4.70
N GLU A 46 5.35 1.11 4.81
CA GLU A 46 6.80 0.92 4.81
C GLU A 46 7.27 0.88 6.26
N ASN A 47 7.94 -0.19 6.64
CA ASN A 47 8.44 -0.40 7.99
C ASN A 47 9.97 -0.32 7.97
N ARG A 48 10.53 0.51 8.84
CA ARG A 48 11.98 0.71 8.94
C ARG A 48 12.50 0.32 10.30
N ALA A 49 13.60 -0.42 10.32
CA ALA A 49 14.28 -0.80 11.56
C ALA A 49 14.88 0.42 12.25
N PRO A 50 15.14 0.34 13.58
CA PRO A 50 15.85 1.41 14.27
C PRO A 50 17.22 1.64 13.63
N TRP A 51 17.50 2.91 13.28
CA TRP A 51 18.75 3.31 12.64
C TRP A 51 19.74 3.92 13.61
N HIS A 52 19.32 4.15 14.84
CA HIS A 52 20.15 4.75 15.90
C HIS A 52 20.14 3.86 17.13
N PRO A 53 21.25 3.73 17.88
CA PRO A 53 21.32 2.86 19.07
C PRO A 53 20.27 3.16 20.14
N ASP A 54 19.82 4.41 20.24
CA ASP A 54 18.80 4.80 21.21
C ASP A 54 17.38 4.48 20.78
N MET A 55 17.18 4.14 19.51
CA MET A 55 15.86 3.70 18.99
C MET A 55 15.73 2.21 19.20
N ARG A 56 14.62 1.77 19.76
CA ARG A 56 14.39 0.34 20.04
C ARG A 56 13.30 -0.28 19.19
N GLU A 57 12.48 0.54 18.55
CA GLU A 57 11.30 0.06 17.83
C GLU A 57 11.38 0.39 16.36
N TRP A 58 10.76 -0.48 15.55
CA TRP A 58 10.54 -0.23 14.16
C TRP A 58 9.52 0.90 13.99
N THR A 59 9.71 1.71 12.95
CA THR A 59 8.75 2.74 12.59
C THR A 59 7.97 2.30 11.36
N SER A 60 6.70 2.69 11.30
CA SER A 60 5.81 2.37 10.17
C SER A 60 5.25 3.65 9.60
N MET A 61 5.27 3.75 8.26
CA MET A 61 4.71 4.89 7.56
C MET A 61 3.74 4.38 6.50
N ALA A 62 2.52 4.91 6.51
CA ALA A 62 1.53 4.57 5.48
C ALA A 62 1.97 5.20 4.16
N ILE A 63 2.08 4.37 3.11
CA ILE A 63 2.57 4.79 1.80
C ILE A 63 1.41 5.03 0.84
N ALA A 64 0.47 4.10 0.79
CA ALA A 64 -0.63 4.14 -0.16
C ALA A 64 -1.85 3.45 0.43
N GLN A 65 -3.03 3.83 -0.07
CA GLN A 65 -4.27 3.17 0.32
C GLN A 65 -5.12 2.91 -0.92
N LEU A 66 -5.67 1.71 -1.00
CA LEU A 66 -6.59 1.30 -2.06
C LEU A 66 -7.96 1.17 -1.45
N ARG A 67 -8.95 1.88 -2.01
CA ARG A 67 -10.34 1.82 -1.54
C ARG A 67 -11.24 1.21 -2.61
N TYR A 68 -12.03 0.23 -2.20
CA TYR A 68 -12.93 -0.49 -3.10
C TYR A 68 -14.33 0.09 -3.03
N ASP A 69 -14.94 0.34 -4.20
CA ASP A 69 -16.34 0.76 -4.31
C ASP A 69 -17.17 -0.42 -4.80
N GLU A 70 -18.06 -0.94 -3.95
CA GLU A 70 -18.91 -2.06 -4.30
C GLU A 70 -19.87 -1.74 -5.44
N LYS A 71 -20.30 -0.50 -5.58
CA LYS A 71 -21.25 -0.10 -6.61
C LYS A 71 -20.66 -0.19 -8.01
N THR A 72 -19.40 0.19 -8.15
CA THR A 72 -18.71 0.20 -9.45
C THR A 72 -17.82 -1.01 -9.65
N GLY A 73 -17.43 -1.69 -8.58
CA GLY A 73 -16.43 -2.76 -8.62
C GLY A 73 -15.04 -2.26 -8.90
N LYS A 74 -14.77 -0.99 -8.63
CA LYS A 74 -13.47 -0.36 -8.94
C LYS A 74 -12.72 0.02 -7.68
N TRP A 75 -11.41 0.02 -7.82
CA TRP A 75 -10.47 0.49 -6.80
C TRP A 75 -10.03 1.90 -7.11
N THR A 76 -9.93 2.73 -6.07
CA THR A 76 -9.36 4.09 -6.17
C THR A 76 -8.09 4.13 -5.34
N LEU A 77 -7.03 4.69 -5.92
CA LEU A 77 -5.74 4.83 -5.25
C LEU A 77 -5.70 6.15 -4.50
N TYR A 78 -5.21 6.10 -3.26
CA TYR A 78 -5.01 7.27 -2.41
C TYR A 78 -3.56 7.39 -1.99
N CYS A 79 -3.09 8.62 -1.83
CA CYS A 79 -1.75 8.92 -1.32
C CYS A 79 -1.88 9.75 -0.03
N ALA A 80 -0.87 9.66 0.83
CA ALA A 80 -0.83 10.40 2.09
C ALA A 80 -0.05 11.71 1.90
N ASP A 81 -0.51 12.79 2.54
CA ASP A 81 0.26 14.03 2.58
C ASP A 81 1.19 14.03 3.81
N ARG A 82 1.94 15.14 4.01
CA ARG A 82 2.89 15.26 5.11
C ARG A 82 2.22 15.22 6.50
N ASN A 83 0.90 15.42 6.56
CA ASN A 83 0.12 15.39 7.80
C ASN A 83 -0.61 14.05 7.97
N ASP A 84 -0.24 13.02 7.19
CA ASP A 84 -0.83 11.69 7.18
C ASP A 84 -2.31 11.67 6.79
N LYS A 85 -2.75 12.69 6.04
CA LYS A 85 -4.10 12.72 5.51
C LYS A 85 -4.15 12.13 4.12
N TRP A 86 -5.21 11.37 3.84
CA TRP A 86 -5.39 10.71 2.56
C TRP A 86 -5.99 11.64 1.52
N HIS A 87 -5.41 11.62 0.31
CA HIS A 87 -5.90 12.33 -0.85
C HIS A 87 -6.01 11.36 -2.02
N GLU A 88 -7.05 11.52 -2.82
CA GLU A 88 -7.20 10.71 -4.02
C GLU A 88 -6.03 10.99 -4.97
N TYR A 89 -5.45 9.90 -5.54
CA TYR A 89 -4.37 10.02 -6.50
C TYR A 89 -4.97 10.21 -7.89
N TYR A 90 -4.97 11.45 -8.37
CA TYR A 90 -5.67 11.81 -9.60
C TYR A 90 -4.96 11.43 -10.90
N ASP A 91 -3.69 11.07 -10.84
CA ASP A 91 -2.95 10.65 -12.04
C ASP A 91 -3.34 9.26 -12.53
N MET A 92 -4.25 8.60 -11.83
CA MET A 92 -4.80 7.31 -12.20
C MET A 92 -6.28 7.25 -11.91
N GLU A 93 -7.07 6.87 -12.92
CA GLU A 93 -8.52 6.70 -12.73
C GLU A 93 -8.81 5.42 -11.95
N PRO A 94 -9.97 5.36 -11.25
CA PRO A 94 -10.41 4.11 -10.62
C PRO A 94 -10.41 2.96 -11.63
N THR A 95 -10.00 1.78 -11.18
CA THR A 95 -9.87 0.61 -12.05
C THR A 95 -10.34 -0.66 -11.35
N LYS A 96 -10.85 -1.60 -12.14
CA LYS A 96 -11.20 -2.93 -11.65
C LYS A 96 -9.97 -3.83 -11.50
N ASN A 97 -8.86 -3.43 -12.11
CA ASN A 97 -7.62 -4.23 -12.12
C ASN A 97 -6.64 -3.72 -11.06
N ILE A 98 -6.57 -4.42 -9.93
CA ILE A 98 -5.69 -4.06 -8.83
C ILE A 98 -4.21 -4.10 -9.24
N ASP A 99 -3.83 -4.94 -10.22
CA ASP A 99 -2.45 -5.02 -10.68
C ASP A 99 -1.98 -3.70 -11.26
N LYS A 100 -2.86 -2.95 -11.93
CA LYS A 100 -2.53 -1.63 -12.47
C LYS A 100 -2.18 -0.66 -11.35
N ILE A 101 -2.89 -0.73 -10.24
CA ILE A 101 -2.63 0.14 -9.09
C ILE A 101 -1.27 -0.21 -8.46
N LEU A 102 -0.99 -1.50 -8.31
CA LEU A 102 0.28 -1.94 -7.74
C LEU A 102 1.47 -1.53 -8.61
N VAL A 103 1.31 -1.59 -9.94
CA VAL A 103 2.35 -1.12 -10.87
C VAL A 103 2.56 0.38 -10.73
N GLU A 104 1.48 1.15 -10.61
CA GLU A 104 1.58 2.60 -10.44
C GLU A 104 2.32 2.97 -9.16
N ILE A 105 2.03 2.26 -8.06
CA ILE A 105 2.74 2.47 -6.80
C ILE A 105 4.21 2.09 -6.94
N ASP A 106 4.51 0.98 -7.60
CA ASP A 106 5.89 0.49 -7.78
C ASP A 106 6.73 1.45 -8.61
N GLU A 107 6.19 1.92 -9.73
CA GLU A 107 6.88 2.84 -10.63
C GLU A 107 6.96 4.26 -10.06
N ASP A 108 5.96 4.65 -9.28
CA ASP A 108 5.90 5.94 -8.60
C ASP A 108 6.32 7.12 -9.50
N PRO A 109 5.63 7.32 -10.64
CA PRO A 109 6.07 8.32 -11.63
C PRO A 109 6.08 9.76 -11.10
N THR A 110 5.30 10.05 -10.07
CA THR A 110 5.26 11.39 -9.46
C THR A 110 6.14 11.51 -8.22
N GLY A 111 6.70 10.40 -7.73
CA GLY A 111 7.51 10.38 -6.51
C GLY A 111 6.73 10.56 -5.22
N ILE A 112 5.40 10.42 -5.26
CA ILE A 112 4.56 10.71 -4.10
C ILE A 112 4.49 9.55 -3.10
N PHE A 113 4.78 8.31 -3.53
CA PHE A 113 4.70 7.14 -2.65
C PHE A 113 6.01 6.85 -1.93
N TRP A 114 7.12 6.87 -2.66
CA TRP A 114 8.43 6.51 -2.11
C TRP A 114 9.37 7.70 -1.92
N GLY A 115 9.01 8.82 -2.50
CA GLY A 115 9.83 10.02 -2.48
C GLY A 115 10.75 10.09 -3.68
#